data_0013d0413abe773413114f0462c78dfa
#
_entry.id   0013d0413abe773413114f0462c78dfa
#
_cell.length_a   1.000
_cell.length_b   1.000
_cell.length_c   1.000
_cell.angle_alpha   90.00
_cell.angle_beta   90.00
_cell.angle_gamma   90.00
#
_symmetry.space_group_name_H-M   'P 1'
#
loop_
_entity.id
_entity.type
_entity.pdbx_description
1 polymer ?
#
loop_
_entity_poly.entity_id
_entity_poly.type
_entity_poly.pdbx_seq_one_letter_code
_entity_poly.pdbx_strand_id
1 'polypeptide(L)'
;MIGLFWKHPPFVTIERVQGNIMNVQNGFVDCIGSTPLIRLAKLSAETGCEILGKAEFLNPGGSVKDRAALYIIQDAERRGVLKAGGTVVEGTAGNTGIGLAHICATRGYRCVIVIPETQSQEKMDLLRVLGAQVRPVPAVPYRDPNNYQKIAGRLAQEMENAIWANQFDNLVNRQAHYETTGPEIWRDTAGTVDAFVCATGTGGTLAGVARFLKEQNPAVRTVLADPHGSGLYSFVKTREIKAEGNSITEGIGSSRVTANLEGSPIDDAVRIDDQSCVTMVYRLLREEGLFVGGSSGINVAAAVWLAQQMGPGHTIVTLLCDRGDLYFARLFNPAWLMEKGLVPG
;
A
#
# COMPACT_ATOMS: atom_id res chain seq x y z
N MET A 1 21.06 28.74 13.16
CA MET A 1 20.04 27.96 12.41
C MET A 1 20.79 27.15 11.35
N ILE A 2 21.09 25.90 11.65
CA ILE A 2 21.89 25.02 10.79
C ILE A 2 20.94 23.92 10.32
N GLY A 3 20.58 23.96 9.03
CA GLY A 3 19.78 22.92 8.40
C GLY A 3 20.57 21.62 8.33
N LEU A 4 20.13 20.61 9.08
CA LEU A 4 20.61 19.24 8.93
C LEU A 4 20.02 18.65 7.65
N PHE A 5 20.76 18.75 6.56
CA PHE A 5 20.53 17.93 5.37
C PHE A 5 20.76 16.47 5.75
N TRP A 6 19.70 15.67 5.68
CA TRP A 6 19.76 14.22 5.80
C TRP A 6 20.62 13.68 4.64
N LYS A 7 21.83 13.24 4.95
CA LYS A 7 22.59 12.39 4.03
C LYS A 7 21.95 11.01 4.07
N HIS A 8 21.41 10.56 2.95
CA HIS A 8 21.07 9.15 2.75
C HIS A 8 22.23 8.28 3.22
N PRO A 9 21.98 7.14 3.92
CA PRO A 9 23.05 6.18 4.13
C PRO A 9 23.59 5.78 2.75
N PRO A 10 24.91 5.62 2.61
CA PRO A 10 25.50 5.34 1.32
C PRO A 10 24.90 4.04 0.77
N PHE A 11 24.39 4.14 -0.44
CA PHE A 11 24.07 2.98 -1.25
C PHE A 11 25.26 2.02 -1.23
N VAL A 12 24.95 0.76 -0.91
CA VAL A 12 25.73 -0.44 -1.17
C VAL A 12 27.25 -0.28 -1.06
N THR A 13 27.82 -0.99 -0.12
CA THR A 13 29.27 -1.27 -0.10
C THR A 13 29.60 -2.05 -1.37
N ILE A 14 30.20 -1.37 -2.35
CA ILE A 14 30.68 -1.99 -3.57
C ILE A 14 32.01 -2.67 -3.25
N GLU A 15 32.00 -3.97 -3.06
CA GLU A 15 33.24 -4.74 -3.02
C GLU A 15 33.80 -4.90 -4.43
N ARG A 16 35.00 -4.35 -4.65
CA ARG A 16 35.72 -4.54 -5.93
C ARG A 16 36.36 -5.93 -5.93
N VAL A 17 35.84 -6.80 -6.77
CA VAL A 17 36.54 -8.04 -7.13
C VAL A 17 37.06 -7.89 -8.58
N GLN A 18 38.34 -7.81 -8.76
CA GLN A 18 39.03 -7.79 -10.07
C GLN A 18 38.47 -6.81 -11.12
N GLY A 19 38.26 -5.56 -10.74
CA GLY A 19 37.88 -4.50 -11.68
C GLY A 19 36.40 -4.47 -12.11
N ASN A 20 35.60 -5.46 -11.77
CA ASN A 20 34.14 -5.45 -12.00
C ASN A 20 33.39 -4.95 -10.77
N ILE A 21 32.44 -4.05 -10.99
CA ILE A 21 31.51 -3.58 -9.95
C ILE A 21 30.34 -4.59 -9.88
N MET A 22 30.23 -5.32 -8.77
CA MET A 22 29.07 -6.19 -8.53
C MET A 22 27.93 -5.36 -7.97
N ASN A 23 26.76 -5.41 -8.60
CA ASN A 23 25.50 -4.84 -8.09
C ASN A 23 24.73 -5.95 -7.36
N VAL A 24 25.10 -6.20 -6.11
CA VAL A 24 24.51 -7.27 -5.27
C VAL A 24 23.81 -6.62 -4.07
N GLN A 25 22.57 -7.03 -3.81
CA GLN A 25 21.82 -6.62 -2.63
C GLN A 25 22.20 -7.50 -1.44
N ASN A 26 22.31 -6.92 -0.23
CA ASN A 26 22.71 -7.64 0.98
C ASN A 26 21.58 -8.45 1.64
N GLY A 27 20.46 -8.62 0.98
CA GLY A 27 19.34 -9.42 1.46
C GLY A 27 17.98 -8.82 1.14
N PHE A 28 16.95 -9.40 1.72
CA PHE A 28 15.54 -9.06 1.48
C PHE A 28 15.24 -7.57 1.64
N VAL A 29 15.76 -6.96 2.71
CA VAL A 29 15.46 -5.56 3.06
C VAL A 29 15.93 -4.58 2.00
N ASP A 30 17.09 -4.82 1.41
CA ASP A 30 17.68 -3.94 0.39
C ASP A 30 16.97 -4.03 -0.96
N CYS A 31 16.14 -5.07 -1.15
CA CYS A 31 15.29 -5.22 -2.33
C CYS A 31 13.96 -4.46 -2.23
N ILE A 32 13.64 -3.86 -1.07
CA ILE A 32 12.38 -3.13 -0.90
C ILE A 32 12.51 -1.73 -1.52
N GLY A 33 11.54 -1.39 -2.36
CA GLY A 33 11.53 -0.12 -3.08
C GLY A 33 12.19 -0.19 -4.44
N SER A 34 12.48 0.98 -5.03
CA SER A 34 13.01 1.11 -6.39
C SER A 34 12.22 0.29 -7.42
N THR A 35 10.92 0.17 -7.21
CA THR A 35 10.01 -0.56 -8.10
C THR A 35 9.87 0.19 -9.43
N PRO A 36 9.71 -0.50 -10.58
CA PRO A 36 9.56 0.18 -11.86
C PRO A 36 8.20 0.88 -12.01
N LEU A 37 8.14 1.87 -12.91
CA LEU A 37 6.89 2.32 -13.51
C LEU A 37 6.60 1.48 -14.75
N ILE A 38 5.37 0.97 -14.86
CA ILE A 38 4.89 0.21 -16.03
C ILE A 38 3.88 1.09 -16.77
N ARG A 39 4.11 1.29 -18.07
CA ARG A 39 3.15 1.94 -18.96
C ARG A 39 2.01 0.95 -19.28
N LEU A 40 0.79 1.33 -18.98
CA LEU A 40 -0.39 0.55 -19.32
C LEU A 40 -0.80 0.88 -20.76
N ALA A 41 -0.21 0.11 -21.71
CA ALA A 41 -0.16 0.49 -23.13
C ALA A 41 -1.54 0.58 -23.78
N LYS A 42 -2.44 -0.37 -23.51
CA LYS A 42 -3.81 -0.36 -24.06
C LYS A 42 -4.63 0.81 -23.50
N LEU A 43 -4.60 0.98 -22.18
CA LEU A 43 -5.34 2.05 -21.51
C LEU A 43 -4.81 3.43 -21.87
N SER A 44 -3.49 3.56 -22.05
CA SER A 44 -2.88 4.81 -22.54
C SER A 44 -3.34 5.14 -23.96
N ALA A 45 -3.37 4.15 -24.86
CA ALA A 45 -3.83 4.36 -26.23
C ALA A 45 -5.33 4.72 -26.29
N GLU A 46 -6.17 4.10 -25.45
CA GLU A 46 -7.62 4.35 -25.39
C GLU A 46 -7.93 5.77 -24.87
N THR A 47 -7.15 6.27 -23.93
CA THR A 47 -7.41 7.57 -23.28
C THR A 47 -6.66 8.73 -23.91
N GLY A 48 -5.62 8.45 -24.69
CA GLY A 48 -4.70 9.47 -25.20
C GLY A 48 -3.80 10.08 -24.11
N CYS A 49 -3.77 9.49 -22.91
CA CYS A 49 -2.91 9.86 -21.78
C CYS A 49 -1.83 8.83 -21.57
N GLU A 50 -0.73 9.20 -20.94
CA GLU A 50 0.24 8.24 -20.40
C GLU A 50 -0.25 7.74 -19.04
N ILE A 51 -0.82 6.53 -18.97
CA ILE A 51 -1.23 5.90 -17.69
C ILE A 51 -0.12 4.98 -17.24
N LEU A 52 0.48 5.30 -16.09
CA LEU A 52 1.65 4.64 -15.52
C LEU A 52 1.30 4.00 -14.17
N GLY A 53 1.60 2.71 -14.03
CA GLY A 53 1.44 1.96 -12.79
C GLY A 53 2.77 1.78 -12.06
N LYS A 54 2.91 2.28 -10.84
CA LYS A 54 4.06 2.00 -9.96
C LYS A 54 3.96 0.56 -9.46
N ALA A 55 4.85 -0.31 -9.86
CA ALA A 55 4.75 -1.76 -9.70
C ALA A 55 5.13 -2.24 -8.28
N GLU A 56 4.35 -1.84 -7.28
CA GLU A 56 4.59 -2.16 -5.88
C GLU A 56 4.43 -3.67 -5.55
N PHE A 57 3.76 -4.43 -6.42
CA PHE A 57 3.70 -5.90 -6.34
C PHE A 57 5.06 -6.58 -6.57
N LEU A 58 6.06 -5.86 -7.08
CA LEU A 58 7.44 -6.33 -7.28
C LEU A 58 8.33 -6.12 -6.05
N ASN A 59 7.85 -5.47 -4.99
CA ASN A 59 8.56 -5.55 -3.72
C ASN A 59 8.72 -7.02 -3.29
N PRO A 60 9.80 -7.39 -2.59
CA PRO A 60 10.11 -8.80 -2.30
C PRO A 60 9.06 -9.54 -1.46
N GLY A 61 8.29 -8.83 -0.61
CA GLY A 61 7.11 -9.38 0.10
C GLY A 61 5.82 -9.33 -0.73
N GLY A 62 5.87 -8.82 -1.97
CA GLY A 62 4.79 -8.83 -2.94
C GLY A 62 3.79 -7.69 -2.83
N SER A 63 4.11 -6.62 -2.10
CA SER A 63 3.18 -5.49 -1.99
C SER A 63 3.81 -4.15 -1.59
N VAL A 64 3.02 -3.09 -1.76
CA VAL A 64 3.33 -1.73 -1.29
C VAL A 64 3.60 -1.63 0.22
N LYS A 65 3.12 -2.61 1.01
CA LYS A 65 3.23 -2.59 2.48
C LYS A 65 4.64 -2.89 2.98
N ASP A 66 5.50 -3.47 2.16
CA ASP A 66 6.89 -3.74 2.51
C ASP A 66 7.62 -2.44 2.89
N ARG A 67 7.33 -1.35 2.17
CA ARG A 67 7.92 -0.03 2.47
C ARG A 67 7.53 0.49 3.86
N ALA A 68 6.24 0.47 4.17
CA ALA A 68 5.76 0.90 5.49
C ALA A 68 6.30 0.02 6.61
N ALA A 69 6.31 -1.31 6.41
CA ALA A 69 6.84 -2.26 7.38
C ALA A 69 8.34 -2.01 7.66
N LEU A 70 9.13 -1.77 6.62
CA LEU A 70 10.54 -1.47 6.75
C LEU A 70 10.78 -0.19 7.55
N TYR A 71 10.12 0.90 7.16
CA TYR A 71 10.32 2.20 7.81
C TYR A 71 9.87 2.19 9.27
N ILE A 72 8.76 1.52 9.60
CA ILE A 72 8.28 1.40 10.99
C ILE A 72 9.31 0.66 11.87
N ILE A 73 9.88 -0.44 11.38
CA ILE A 73 10.89 -1.19 12.13
C ILE A 73 12.17 -0.37 12.27
N GLN A 74 12.67 0.22 11.19
CA GLN A 74 13.86 1.07 11.21
C GLN A 74 13.72 2.28 12.14
N ASP A 75 12.55 2.92 12.17
CA ASP A 75 12.29 4.02 13.10
C ASP A 75 12.33 3.55 14.55
N ALA A 76 11.71 2.41 14.85
CA ALA A 76 11.71 1.86 16.20
C ALA A 76 13.12 1.46 16.67
N GLU A 77 13.94 0.91 15.79
CA GLU A 77 15.37 0.62 16.04
C GLU A 77 16.15 1.90 16.33
N ARG A 78 16.02 2.92 15.46
CA ARG A 78 16.71 4.20 15.58
C ARG A 78 16.36 4.92 16.89
N ARG A 79 15.10 4.83 17.31
CA ARG A 79 14.63 5.39 18.60
C ARG A 79 14.99 4.53 19.81
N GLY A 80 15.56 3.34 19.61
CA GLY A 80 15.93 2.43 20.68
C GLY A 80 14.76 1.77 21.41
N VAL A 81 13.53 1.87 20.87
CA VAL A 81 12.33 1.26 21.45
C VAL A 81 12.12 -0.20 21.02
N LEU A 82 12.78 -0.64 19.95
CA LEU A 82 12.88 -2.03 19.54
C LEU A 82 14.35 -2.46 19.59
N LYS A 83 14.66 -3.36 20.51
CA LYS A 83 16.03 -3.89 20.71
C LYS A 83 16.13 -5.31 20.15
N ALA A 84 17.35 -5.81 19.98
CA ALA A 84 17.61 -7.16 19.48
C ALA A 84 16.72 -8.23 20.18
N GLY A 85 16.15 -9.15 19.41
CA GLY A 85 15.23 -10.17 19.90
C GLY A 85 13.84 -9.67 20.32
N GLY A 86 13.55 -8.39 20.11
CA GLY A 86 12.26 -7.77 20.44
C GLY A 86 11.09 -8.30 19.61
N THR A 87 9.90 -7.78 19.87
CA THR A 87 8.66 -8.23 19.24
C THR A 87 7.98 -7.08 18.50
N VAL A 88 7.58 -7.33 17.27
CA VAL A 88 6.73 -6.42 16.49
C VAL A 88 5.31 -6.97 16.49
N VAL A 89 4.36 -6.19 16.97
CA VAL A 89 2.95 -6.56 17.04
C VAL A 89 2.16 -5.69 16.09
N GLU A 90 1.28 -6.29 15.28
CA GLU A 90 0.38 -5.54 14.41
C GLU A 90 -0.99 -6.19 14.31
N GLY A 91 -2.01 -5.32 14.25
CA GLY A 91 -3.38 -5.70 13.93
C GLY A 91 -3.63 -5.53 12.43
N THR A 92 -3.59 -6.63 11.67
CA THR A 92 -3.76 -6.55 10.23
C THR A 92 -4.37 -7.82 9.63
N ALA A 93 -5.17 -7.61 8.60
CA ALA A 93 -5.79 -8.70 7.82
C ALA A 93 -5.05 -9.02 6.52
N GLY A 94 -3.88 -8.41 6.25
CA GLY A 94 -3.28 -8.51 4.92
C GLY A 94 -1.78 -8.23 4.84
N ASN A 95 -1.41 -7.59 3.75
CA ASN A 95 -0.04 -7.41 3.26
C ASN A 95 0.94 -6.81 4.28
N THR A 96 0.48 -5.96 5.21
CA THR A 96 1.37 -5.40 6.24
C THR A 96 1.93 -6.50 7.14
N GLY A 97 1.11 -7.50 7.49
CA GLY A 97 1.57 -8.65 8.25
C GLY A 97 2.64 -9.44 7.50
N ILE A 98 2.50 -9.61 6.20
CA ILE A 98 3.49 -10.28 5.33
C ILE A 98 4.81 -9.50 5.34
N GLY A 99 4.78 -8.20 5.06
CA GLY A 99 5.97 -7.35 5.06
C GLY A 99 6.68 -7.34 6.42
N LEU A 100 5.93 -7.20 7.54
CA LEU A 100 6.48 -7.26 8.89
C LEU A 100 7.10 -8.62 9.19
N ALA A 101 6.44 -9.73 8.82
CA ALA A 101 6.96 -11.07 9.06
C ALA A 101 8.31 -11.30 8.36
N HIS A 102 8.42 -10.93 7.09
CA HIS A 102 9.68 -11.01 6.34
C HIS A 102 10.80 -10.21 6.99
N ILE A 103 10.53 -8.94 7.35
CA ILE A 103 11.56 -8.08 7.93
C ILE A 103 11.94 -8.55 9.34
N CYS A 104 10.98 -8.98 10.14
CA CYS A 104 11.25 -9.57 11.45
C CYS A 104 12.14 -10.81 11.35
N ALA A 105 11.84 -11.71 10.40
CA ALA A 105 12.64 -12.93 10.18
C ALA A 105 14.09 -12.58 9.79
N THR A 106 14.29 -11.60 8.91
CA THR A 106 15.64 -11.20 8.48
C THR A 106 16.45 -10.47 9.56
N ARG A 107 15.77 -9.80 10.51
CA ARG A 107 16.41 -8.99 11.57
C ARG A 107 16.40 -9.65 12.95
N GLY A 108 15.91 -10.88 13.06
CA GLY A 108 15.87 -11.64 14.31
C GLY A 108 14.86 -11.11 15.32
N TYR A 109 13.77 -10.50 14.86
CA TYR A 109 12.64 -10.10 15.69
C TYR A 109 11.54 -11.16 15.71
N ARG A 110 10.75 -11.17 16.77
CA ARG A 110 9.48 -11.92 16.80
C ARG A 110 8.39 -11.07 16.13
N CYS A 111 7.51 -11.72 15.40
CA CYS A 111 6.37 -11.07 14.77
C CYS A 111 5.06 -11.64 15.32
N VAL A 112 4.16 -10.81 15.79
CA VAL A 112 2.84 -11.19 16.27
C VAL A 112 1.77 -10.45 15.48
N ILE A 113 0.92 -11.20 14.78
CA ILE A 113 -0.15 -10.66 13.95
C ILE A 113 -1.51 -11.00 14.56
N VAL A 114 -2.25 -9.97 14.97
CA VAL A 114 -3.64 -10.09 15.41
C VAL A 114 -4.53 -9.90 14.18
N ILE A 115 -5.35 -10.90 13.86
CA ILE A 115 -6.11 -10.97 12.60
C ILE A 115 -7.57 -11.34 12.87
N PRO A 116 -8.55 -10.73 12.15
CA PRO A 116 -9.93 -11.19 12.22
C PRO A 116 -10.06 -12.64 11.75
N GLU A 117 -10.78 -13.49 12.50
CA GLU A 117 -11.01 -14.90 12.16
C GLU A 117 -11.79 -15.12 10.86
N THR A 118 -12.41 -14.07 10.32
CA THR A 118 -13.10 -14.08 9.03
C THR A 118 -12.16 -14.02 7.82
N GLN A 119 -10.86 -13.86 8.06
CA GLN A 119 -9.87 -13.93 6.99
C GLN A 119 -9.62 -15.37 6.52
N SER A 120 -9.16 -15.51 5.28
CA SER A 120 -8.95 -16.84 4.71
C SER A 120 -7.84 -17.62 5.46
N GLN A 121 -8.01 -18.93 5.52
CA GLN A 121 -7.04 -19.83 6.16
C GLN A 121 -5.67 -19.70 5.48
N GLU A 122 -5.64 -19.57 4.14
CA GLU A 122 -4.41 -19.46 3.36
C GLU A 122 -3.57 -18.24 3.78
N LYS A 123 -4.22 -17.10 4.07
CA LYS A 123 -3.51 -15.90 4.56
C LYS A 123 -2.91 -16.13 5.95
N MET A 124 -3.65 -16.79 6.83
CA MET A 124 -3.14 -17.11 8.17
C MET A 124 -1.98 -18.11 8.10
N ASP A 125 -2.06 -19.10 7.22
CA ASP A 125 -1.01 -20.10 7.05
C ASP A 125 0.24 -19.51 6.42
N LEU A 126 0.10 -18.61 5.44
CA LEU A 126 1.21 -17.86 4.88
C LEU A 126 1.97 -17.09 5.97
N LEU A 127 1.27 -16.36 6.84
CA LEU A 127 1.89 -15.66 7.96
C LEU A 127 2.64 -16.58 8.92
N ARG A 128 2.08 -17.78 9.22
CA ARG A 128 2.75 -18.78 10.05
C ARG A 128 4.01 -19.35 9.40
N VAL A 129 3.95 -19.64 8.10
CA VAL A 129 5.13 -20.11 7.32
C VAL A 129 6.23 -19.05 7.32
N LEU A 130 5.88 -17.77 7.29
CA LEU A 130 6.83 -16.67 7.41
C LEU A 130 7.36 -16.44 8.84
N GLY A 131 6.97 -17.28 9.79
CA GLY A 131 7.45 -17.23 11.17
C GLY A 131 6.65 -16.31 12.11
N ALA A 132 5.53 -15.74 11.66
CA ALA A 132 4.69 -14.93 12.53
C ALA A 132 3.83 -15.77 13.47
N GLN A 133 3.69 -15.34 14.71
CA GLN A 133 2.67 -15.84 15.61
C GLN A 133 1.33 -15.19 15.24
N VAL A 134 0.42 -15.96 14.67
CA VAL A 134 -0.91 -15.51 14.26
C VAL A 134 -1.90 -15.68 15.40
N ARG A 135 -2.62 -14.61 15.75
CA ARG A 135 -3.68 -14.59 16.78
C ARG A 135 -5.03 -14.21 16.14
N PRO A 136 -5.85 -15.20 15.77
CA PRO A 136 -7.21 -14.93 15.30
C PRO A 136 -8.07 -14.38 16.42
N VAL A 137 -8.91 -13.38 16.10
CA VAL A 137 -9.87 -12.76 17.02
C VAL A 137 -11.21 -12.50 16.31
N PRO A 138 -12.33 -12.40 17.03
CA PRO A 138 -13.61 -12.06 16.42
C PRO A 138 -13.55 -10.78 15.59
N ALA A 139 -14.23 -10.80 14.43
CA ALA A 139 -14.35 -9.64 13.57
C ALA A 139 -15.39 -8.66 14.14
N VAL A 140 -14.94 -7.56 14.71
CA VAL A 140 -15.78 -6.51 15.27
C VAL A 140 -15.44 -5.12 14.70
N PRO A 141 -16.39 -4.18 14.66
CA PRO A 141 -16.14 -2.81 14.17
C PRO A 141 -15.01 -2.10 14.94
N TYR A 142 -14.36 -1.14 14.29
CA TYR A 142 -13.23 -0.39 14.90
C TYR A 142 -13.59 0.29 16.23
N ARG A 143 -14.85 0.73 16.43
CA ARG A 143 -15.31 1.34 17.68
C ARG A 143 -15.28 0.36 18.88
N ASP A 144 -15.36 -0.94 18.62
CA ASP A 144 -15.33 -1.95 19.67
C ASP A 144 -13.94 -2.03 20.32
N PRO A 145 -13.82 -2.12 21.67
CA PRO A 145 -12.54 -2.28 22.32
C PRO A 145 -11.82 -3.59 21.97
N ASN A 146 -12.56 -4.60 21.51
CA ASN A 146 -12.03 -5.89 21.08
C ASN A 146 -11.69 -5.94 19.57
N ASN A 147 -11.69 -4.80 18.90
CA ASN A 147 -11.20 -4.74 17.53
C ASN A 147 -9.72 -5.16 17.45
N TYR A 148 -9.36 -5.95 16.44
CA TYR A 148 -8.04 -6.55 16.26
C TYR A 148 -6.89 -5.53 16.32
N GLN A 149 -7.09 -4.31 15.83
CA GLN A 149 -6.06 -3.26 15.92
C GLN A 149 -5.84 -2.82 17.37
N LYS A 150 -6.92 -2.64 18.14
CA LYS A 150 -6.84 -2.26 19.56
C LYS A 150 -6.27 -3.37 20.44
N ILE A 151 -6.60 -4.64 20.13
CA ILE A 151 -5.99 -5.80 20.79
C ILE A 151 -4.48 -5.81 20.53
N ALA A 152 -4.03 -5.58 19.30
CA ALA A 152 -2.61 -5.53 18.96
C ALA A 152 -1.88 -4.44 19.77
N GLY A 153 -2.49 -3.25 19.88
CA GLY A 153 -1.92 -2.16 20.66
C GLY A 153 -1.77 -2.50 22.16
N ARG A 154 -2.81 -3.08 22.78
CA ARG A 154 -2.73 -3.53 24.19
C ARG A 154 -1.67 -4.62 24.38
N LEU A 155 -1.66 -5.60 23.50
CA LEU A 155 -0.71 -6.70 23.55
C LEU A 155 0.74 -6.20 23.50
N ALA A 156 1.03 -5.24 22.62
CA ALA A 156 2.38 -4.65 22.56
C ALA A 156 2.77 -3.91 23.85
N GLN A 157 1.82 -3.28 24.52
CA GLN A 157 2.06 -2.59 25.80
C GLN A 157 2.33 -3.56 26.97
N GLU A 158 1.75 -4.76 26.92
CA GLU A 158 1.92 -5.80 27.95
C GLU A 158 3.22 -6.60 27.79
N MET A 159 3.90 -6.49 26.66
CA MET A 159 5.12 -7.24 26.35
C MET A 159 6.37 -6.39 26.56
N GLU A 160 7.39 -6.96 27.17
CA GLU A 160 8.70 -6.33 27.23
C GLU A 160 9.38 -6.35 25.87
N ASN A 161 10.13 -5.27 25.55
CA ASN A 161 10.84 -5.08 24.31
C ASN A 161 9.94 -5.35 23.10
N ALA A 162 8.74 -4.74 23.09
CA ALA A 162 7.78 -4.88 22.01
C ALA A 162 7.33 -3.51 21.50
N ILE A 163 6.99 -3.47 20.21
CA ILE A 163 6.36 -2.30 19.60
C ILE A 163 5.03 -2.70 18.96
N TRP A 164 4.07 -1.80 18.98
CA TRP A 164 2.92 -1.83 18.09
C TRP A 164 3.26 -1.07 16.81
N ALA A 165 3.25 -1.73 15.66
CA ALA A 165 3.57 -1.09 14.38
C ALA A 165 2.58 0.03 14.04
N ASN A 166 1.29 -0.15 14.41
CA ASN A 166 0.23 0.86 14.29
C ASN A 166 0.17 1.52 12.90
N GLN A 167 0.12 0.70 11.86
CA GLN A 167 0.21 1.15 10.45
C GLN A 167 -0.75 2.29 10.09
N PHE A 168 -1.90 2.39 10.78
CA PHE A 168 -2.92 3.40 10.47
C PHE A 168 -2.58 4.80 10.99
N ASP A 169 -1.96 4.89 12.17
CA ASP A 169 -1.74 6.16 12.85
C ASP A 169 -0.27 6.46 13.12
N ASN A 170 0.64 5.53 12.83
CA ASN A 170 2.08 5.75 12.84
C ASN A 170 2.49 6.52 11.58
N LEU A 171 2.88 7.79 11.73
CA LEU A 171 3.22 8.68 10.63
C LEU A 171 4.46 8.25 9.83
N VAL A 172 5.25 7.33 10.38
CA VAL A 172 6.39 6.73 9.69
C VAL A 172 5.95 5.97 8.42
N ASN A 173 4.73 5.43 8.41
CA ASN A 173 4.14 4.85 7.20
C ASN A 173 4.05 5.89 6.07
N ARG A 174 3.50 7.08 6.36
CA ARG A 174 3.45 8.19 5.39
C ARG A 174 4.84 8.66 4.98
N GLN A 175 5.76 8.72 5.94
CA GLN A 175 7.14 9.14 5.70
C GLN A 175 7.86 8.19 4.73
N ALA A 176 7.63 6.88 4.82
CA ALA A 176 8.18 5.90 3.88
C ALA A 176 7.87 6.26 2.41
N HIS A 177 6.63 6.62 2.13
CA HIS A 177 6.20 6.97 0.77
C HIS A 177 6.62 8.37 0.33
N TYR A 178 6.72 9.30 1.27
CA TYR A 178 7.26 10.63 1.01
C TYR A 178 8.76 10.57 0.64
N GLU A 179 9.55 9.73 1.32
CA GLU A 179 10.99 9.64 1.10
C GLU A 179 11.39 8.67 -0.02
N THR A 180 10.50 7.76 -0.44
CA THR A 180 10.84 6.74 -1.43
C THR A 180 9.91 6.75 -2.64
N THR A 181 8.64 6.41 -2.48
CA THR A 181 7.68 6.23 -3.59
C THR A 181 7.49 7.52 -4.38
N GLY A 182 7.30 8.65 -3.70
CA GLY A 182 7.15 9.97 -4.35
C GLY A 182 8.38 10.36 -5.16
N PRO A 183 9.60 10.38 -4.59
CA PRO A 183 10.84 10.62 -5.31
C PRO A 183 11.09 9.68 -6.49
N GLU A 184 10.78 8.38 -6.34
CA GLU A 184 10.89 7.41 -7.42
C GLU A 184 9.97 7.75 -8.58
N ILE A 185 8.70 8.04 -8.30
CA ILE A 185 7.72 8.45 -9.33
C ILE A 185 8.22 9.71 -10.07
N TRP A 186 8.64 10.72 -9.33
CA TRP A 186 9.13 11.97 -9.92
C TRP A 186 10.35 11.78 -10.82
N ARG A 187 11.33 11.01 -10.35
CA ARG A 187 12.53 10.67 -11.12
C ARG A 187 12.19 9.88 -12.37
N ASP A 188 11.37 8.82 -12.21
CA ASP A 188 11.09 7.86 -13.28
C ASP A 188 10.18 8.46 -14.38
N THR A 189 9.48 9.54 -14.09
CA THR A 189 8.71 10.34 -15.06
C THR A 189 9.47 11.57 -15.55
N ALA A 190 10.74 11.77 -15.16
CA ALA A 190 11.49 13.00 -15.44
C ALA A 190 10.72 14.28 -15.04
N GLY A 191 9.93 14.21 -13.97
CA GLY A 191 9.15 15.34 -13.45
C GLY A 191 7.89 15.71 -14.27
N THR A 192 7.43 14.84 -15.18
CA THR A 192 6.29 15.14 -16.06
C THR A 192 4.95 14.56 -15.55
N VAL A 193 4.78 14.44 -14.24
CA VAL A 193 3.52 13.98 -13.63
C VAL A 193 2.49 15.09 -13.59
N ASP A 194 1.34 14.90 -14.25
CA ASP A 194 0.20 15.80 -14.18
C ASP A 194 -0.79 15.41 -13.08
N ALA A 195 -0.92 14.09 -12.82
CA ALA A 195 -1.81 13.60 -11.76
C ALA A 195 -1.30 12.32 -11.10
N PHE A 196 -1.66 12.17 -9.82
CA PHE A 196 -1.49 10.96 -9.05
C PHE A 196 -2.83 10.52 -8.46
N VAL A 197 -3.24 9.29 -8.71
CA VAL A 197 -4.47 8.72 -8.18
C VAL A 197 -4.20 7.41 -7.45
N CYS A 198 -4.74 7.27 -6.23
CA CYS A 198 -4.48 6.09 -5.41
C CYS A 198 -5.62 5.83 -4.43
N ALA A 199 -5.98 4.56 -4.28
CA ALA A 199 -6.84 4.10 -3.20
C ALA A 199 -6.09 4.12 -1.87
N THR A 200 -6.83 4.17 -0.78
CA THR A 200 -6.24 4.22 0.55
C THR A 200 -6.95 3.33 1.56
N GLY A 201 -6.16 2.59 2.34
CA GLY A 201 -6.59 1.95 3.58
C GLY A 201 -6.03 2.70 4.78
N THR A 202 -4.70 2.73 4.91
CA THR A 202 -4.01 3.45 6.00
C THR A 202 -3.80 4.93 5.72
N GLY A 203 -3.85 5.34 4.47
CA GLY A 203 -3.55 6.71 4.05
C GLY A 203 -2.09 6.99 3.73
N GLY A 204 -1.17 6.16 4.19
CA GLY A 204 0.28 6.44 4.11
C GLY A 204 0.77 6.68 2.69
N THR A 205 0.40 5.82 1.75
CA THR A 205 0.87 5.92 0.36
C THR A 205 0.35 7.17 -0.33
N LEU A 206 -0.98 7.37 -0.34
CA LEU A 206 -1.59 8.55 -0.97
C LEU A 206 -1.04 9.83 -0.36
N ALA A 207 -0.99 9.92 0.97
CA ALA A 207 -0.55 11.10 1.68
C ALA A 207 0.94 11.42 1.47
N GLY A 208 1.80 10.42 1.54
CA GLY A 208 3.25 10.60 1.36
C GLY A 208 3.60 11.02 -0.06
N VAL A 209 3.06 10.33 -1.06
CA VAL A 209 3.29 10.65 -2.47
C VAL A 209 2.68 12.00 -2.84
N ALA A 210 1.43 12.27 -2.44
CA ALA A 210 0.76 13.54 -2.73
C ALA A 210 1.54 14.74 -2.17
N ARG A 211 2.02 14.64 -0.92
CA ARG A 211 2.83 15.70 -0.31
C ARG A 211 4.11 15.94 -1.10
N PHE A 212 4.86 14.89 -1.41
CA PHE A 212 6.11 15.02 -2.16
C PHE A 212 5.87 15.64 -3.55
N LEU A 213 4.90 15.10 -4.31
CA LEU A 213 4.63 15.61 -5.66
C LEU A 213 4.16 17.06 -5.67
N LYS A 214 3.31 17.47 -4.72
CA LYS A 214 2.86 18.86 -4.57
C LYS A 214 3.99 19.81 -4.18
N GLU A 215 4.99 19.36 -3.45
CA GLU A 215 6.20 20.15 -3.14
C GLU A 215 7.08 20.34 -4.38
N GLN A 216 7.14 19.34 -5.28
CA GLN A 216 7.87 19.45 -6.54
C GLN A 216 7.11 20.33 -7.55
N ASN A 217 5.80 20.10 -7.69
CA ASN A 217 4.94 20.85 -8.59
C ASN A 217 3.53 20.98 -7.97
N PRO A 218 3.13 22.15 -7.45
CA PRO A 218 1.82 22.36 -6.86
C PRO A 218 0.63 22.10 -7.81
N ALA A 219 0.87 22.11 -9.14
CA ALA A 219 -0.15 21.84 -10.15
C ALA A 219 -0.48 20.34 -10.31
N VAL A 220 0.34 19.44 -9.81
CA VAL A 220 0.05 17.99 -9.85
C VAL A 220 -1.28 17.73 -9.16
N ARG A 221 -2.22 17.14 -9.88
CA ARG A 221 -3.53 16.80 -9.34
C ARG A 221 -3.47 15.50 -8.54
N THR A 222 -3.92 15.51 -7.28
CA THR A 222 -3.91 14.35 -6.38
C THR A 222 -5.33 13.90 -6.09
N VAL A 223 -5.65 12.64 -6.40
CA VAL A 223 -7.03 12.11 -6.36
C VAL A 223 -7.10 10.83 -5.51
N LEU A 224 -8.08 10.79 -4.62
CA LEU A 224 -8.43 9.58 -3.89
C LEU A 224 -9.33 8.68 -4.76
N ALA A 225 -8.93 7.45 -4.99
CA ALA A 225 -9.81 6.38 -5.46
C ALA A 225 -10.42 5.65 -4.27
N ASP A 226 -11.75 5.61 -4.15
CA ASP A 226 -12.41 5.05 -2.96
C ASP A 226 -13.45 3.98 -3.34
N PRO A 227 -13.46 2.80 -2.71
CA PRO A 227 -14.50 1.81 -2.95
C PRO A 227 -15.80 2.20 -2.24
N HIS A 228 -16.92 1.58 -2.63
CA HIS A 228 -18.14 1.62 -1.84
C HIS A 228 -17.89 1.04 -0.43
N GLY A 229 -18.69 1.45 0.55
CA GLY A 229 -18.50 1.05 1.95
C GLY A 229 -17.42 1.83 2.70
N SER A 230 -16.64 2.67 2.02
CA SER A 230 -15.69 3.61 2.62
C SER A 230 -16.35 4.99 2.84
N GLY A 231 -15.91 5.70 3.86
CA GLY A 231 -16.33 7.07 4.14
C GLY A 231 -15.37 8.15 3.63
N LEU A 232 -14.26 7.76 3.00
CA LEU A 232 -13.21 8.71 2.65
C LEU A 232 -13.56 9.55 1.43
N TYR A 233 -14.30 9.01 0.47
CA TYR A 233 -14.84 9.79 -0.65
C TYR A 233 -15.68 10.98 -0.15
N SER A 234 -16.65 10.71 0.75
CA SER A 234 -17.48 11.78 1.31
C SER A 234 -16.65 12.77 2.12
N PHE A 235 -15.67 12.29 2.88
CA PHE A 235 -14.76 13.17 3.64
C PHE A 235 -13.99 14.14 2.72
N VAL A 236 -13.46 13.66 1.59
CA VAL A 236 -12.77 14.56 0.65
C VAL A 236 -13.73 15.58 0.05
N LYS A 237 -14.94 15.14 -0.34
CA LYS A 237 -15.94 16.00 -1.00
C LYS A 237 -16.63 16.97 -0.07
N THR A 238 -16.98 16.55 1.16
CA THR A 238 -17.86 17.31 2.06
C THR A 238 -17.29 17.55 3.45
N ARG A 239 -16.12 16.98 3.76
CA ARG A 239 -15.49 16.96 5.10
C ARG A 239 -16.27 16.13 6.15
N GLU A 240 -17.23 15.33 5.73
CA GLU A 240 -17.97 14.42 6.59
C GLU A 240 -17.67 12.97 6.24
N ILE A 241 -17.49 12.13 7.26
CA ILE A 241 -17.32 10.68 7.07
C ILE A 241 -18.70 10.04 6.93
N LYS A 242 -19.02 9.60 5.72
CA LYS A 242 -20.26 8.89 5.43
C LYS A 242 -20.00 7.72 4.51
N ALA A 243 -20.06 6.51 5.05
CA ALA A 243 -19.94 5.28 4.28
C ALA A 243 -21.28 4.89 3.66
N GLU A 244 -21.28 4.49 2.39
CA GLU A 244 -22.45 4.02 1.64
C GLU A 244 -22.12 2.75 0.88
N GLY A 245 -22.98 1.74 1.01
CA GLY A 245 -22.80 0.44 0.33
C GLY A 245 -21.73 -0.44 0.98
N ASN A 246 -21.26 -1.41 0.22
CA ASN A 246 -20.22 -2.36 0.58
C ASN A 246 -19.30 -2.57 -0.62
N SER A 247 -18.13 -3.15 -0.39
CA SER A 247 -17.21 -3.55 -1.45
C SER A 247 -16.59 -4.91 -1.16
N ILE A 248 -16.25 -5.63 -2.22
CA ILE A 248 -15.47 -6.87 -2.17
C ILE A 248 -13.97 -6.63 -1.98
N THR A 249 -13.52 -5.38 -2.09
CA THR A 249 -12.10 -5.04 -2.02
C THR A 249 -11.55 -5.19 -0.62
N GLU A 250 -10.31 -5.63 -0.53
CA GLU A 250 -9.60 -5.81 0.73
C GLU A 250 -8.44 -4.81 0.85
N GLY A 251 -8.14 -4.40 2.09
CA GLY A 251 -6.98 -3.55 2.39
C GLY A 251 -7.09 -2.08 2.01
N ILE A 252 -8.21 -1.67 1.42
CA ILE A 252 -8.54 -0.29 1.09
C ILE A 252 -9.93 0.08 1.58
N GLY A 253 -10.23 1.37 1.62
CA GLY A 253 -11.44 1.92 2.23
C GLY A 253 -11.31 2.06 3.75
N SER A 254 -11.92 3.07 4.31
CA SER A 254 -11.91 3.30 5.76
C SER A 254 -13.20 3.98 6.22
N SER A 255 -13.61 3.66 7.44
CA SER A 255 -14.71 4.33 8.14
C SER A 255 -14.26 5.52 9.01
N ARG A 256 -12.96 5.85 8.95
CA ARG A 256 -12.36 6.99 9.68
C ARG A 256 -11.22 7.61 8.90
N VAL A 257 -10.92 8.87 9.18
CA VAL A 257 -9.65 9.49 8.77
C VAL A 257 -8.56 8.98 9.70
N THR A 258 -7.50 8.44 9.13
CA THR A 258 -6.32 7.97 9.86
C THR A 258 -5.34 9.13 10.06
N ALA A 259 -4.46 9.04 11.05
CA ALA A 259 -3.43 10.07 11.23
C ALA A 259 -2.49 10.18 10.02
N ASN A 260 -2.26 9.08 9.29
CA ASN A 260 -1.48 9.12 8.06
C ASN A 260 -2.15 9.96 6.95
N LEU A 261 -3.49 9.96 6.88
CA LEU A 261 -4.23 10.68 5.84
C LEU A 261 -4.52 12.13 6.23
N GLU A 262 -4.54 12.43 7.53
CA GLU A 262 -4.89 13.76 8.04
C GLU A 262 -3.96 14.85 7.48
N GLY A 263 -4.57 15.96 7.03
CA GLY A 263 -3.82 17.10 6.47
C GLY A 263 -3.14 16.82 5.14
N SER A 264 -3.49 15.73 4.44
CA SER A 264 -2.92 15.42 3.12
C SER A 264 -3.52 16.30 2.03
N PRO A 265 -2.69 16.75 1.06
CA PRO A 265 -3.13 17.63 -0.02
C PRO A 265 -3.83 16.82 -1.13
N ILE A 266 -5.09 16.43 -0.87
CA ILE A 266 -5.93 15.70 -1.81
C ILE A 266 -6.90 16.68 -2.45
N ASP A 267 -6.87 16.78 -3.78
CA ASP A 267 -7.66 17.75 -4.55
C ASP A 267 -9.08 17.23 -4.83
N ASP A 268 -9.22 15.93 -5.06
CA ASP A 268 -10.48 15.32 -5.48
C ASP A 268 -10.60 13.86 -5.05
N ALA A 269 -11.78 13.28 -5.23
CA ALA A 269 -12.03 11.86 -5.01
C ALA A 269 -13.01 11.30 -6.05
N VAL A 270 -12.83 10.04 -6.38
CA VAL A 270 -13.76 9.25 -7.21
C VAL A 270 -14.12 7.95 -6.50
N ARG A 271 -15.39 7.56 -6.62
CA ARG A 271 -15.88 6.28 -6.10
C ARG A 271 -15.91 5.26 -7.25
N ILE A 272 -15.31 4.11 -7.01
CA ILE A 272 -15.24 3.00 -7.97
C ILE A 272 -16.02 1.83 -7.41
N ASP A 273 -16.95 1.28 -8.21
CA ASP A 273 -17.74 0.12 -7.85
C ASP A 273 -17.00 -1.21 -8.07
N ASP A 274 -17.54 -2.28 -7.48
CA ASP A 274 -16.92 -3.60 -7.53
C ASP A 274 -16.89 -4.19 -8.96
N GLN A 275 -17.89 -3.91 -9.80
CA GLN A 275 -17.90 -4.40 -11.19
C GLN A 275 -16.78 -3.72 -12.00
N SER A 276 -16.62 -2.42 -11.86
CA SER A 276 -15.52 -1.66 -12.47
C SER A 276 -14.15 -2.16 -12.00
N CYS A 277 -14.02 -2.48 -10.69
CA CYS A 277 -12.82 -3.07 -10.12
C CYS A 277 -12.50 -4.44 -10.76
N VAL A 278 -13.46 -5.36 -10.79
CA VAL A 278 -13.29 -6.71 -11.37
C VAL A 278 -12.96 -6.63 -12.86
N THR A 279 -13.73 -5.85 -13.62
CA THR A 279 -13.47 -5.64 -15.06
C THR A 279 -12.04 -5.15 -15.28
N MET A 280 -11.58 -4.16 -14.50
CA MET A 280 -10.23 -3.62 -14.65
C MET A 280 -9.13 -4.62 -14.28
N VAL A 281 -9.30 -5.41 -13.22
CA VAL A 281 -8.34 -6.45 -12.85
C VAL A 281 -8.19 -7.49 -13.98
N TYR A 282 -9.28 -7.91 -14.59
CA TYR A 282 -9.24 -8.85 -15.70
C TYR A 282 -8.70 -8.23 -16.99
N ARG A 283 -8.93 -6.94 -17.24
CA ARG A 283 -8.30 -6.22 -18.35
C ARG A 283 -6.78 -6.13 -18.13
N LEU A 284 -6.33 -5.76 -16.93
CA LEU A 284 -4.89 -5.75 -16.59
C LEU A 284 -4.24 -7.11 -16.83
N LEU A 285 -4.92 -8.20 -16.44
CA LEU A 285 -4.42 -9.55 -16.67
C LEU A 285 -4.36 -9.92 -18.16
N ARG A 286 -5.43 -9.69 -18.91
CA ARG A 286 -5.58 -10.17 -20.29
C ARG A 286 -4.92 -9.27 -21.33
N GLU A 287 -4.92 -7.96 -21.10
CA GLU A 287 -4.47 -6.96 -22.07
C GLU A 287 -3.06 -6.45 -21.80
N GLU A 288 -2.66 -6.38 -20.50
CA GLU A 288 -1.36 -5.86 -20.06
C GLU A 288 -0.44 -6.95 -19.47
N GLY A 289 -0.95 -8.17 -19.26
CA GLY A 289 -0.20 -9.28 -18.66
C GLY A 289 0.07 -9.12 -17.16
N LEU A 290 -0.69 -8.26 -16.46
CA LEU A 290 -0.45 -7.89 -15.07
C LEU A 290 -1.42 -8.63 -14.14
N PHE A 291 -0.89 -9.56 -13.34
CA PHE A 291 -1.63 -10.35 -12.36
C PHE A 291 -1.58 -9.68 -10.99
N VAL A 292 -2.56 -8.83 -10.69
CA VAL A 292 -2.59 -7.92 -9.52
C VAL A 292 -3.92 -8.00 -8.77
N GLY A 293 -3.94 -7.51 -7.52
CA GLY A 293 -5.11 -7.54 -6.65
C GLY A 293 -6.15 -6.44 -6.94
N GLY A 294 -7.27 -6.50 -6.21
CA GLY A 294 -8.43 -5.61 -6.40
C GLY A 294 -8.12 -4.13 -6.16
N SER A 295 -7.22 -3.80 -5.23
CA SER A 295 -6.81 -2.41 -5.01
C SER A 295 -6.14 -1.81 -6.25
N SER A 296 -5.41 -2.61 -7.03
CA SER A 296 -4.85 -2.19 -8.32
C SER A 296 -5.97 -1.96 -9.36
N GLY A 297 -7.03 -2.79 -9.35
CA GLY A 297 -8.20 -2.57 -10.19
C GLY A 297 -8.89 -1.24 -9.91
N ILE A 298 -9.14 -0.93 -8.64
CA ILE A 298 -9.69 0.38 -8.20
C ILE A 298 -8.80 1.52 -8.66
N ASN A 299 -7.50 1.41 -8.45
CA ASN A 299 -6.51 2.41 -8.80
C ASN A 299 -6.51 2.73 -10.31
N VAL A 300 -6.45 1.69 -11.13
CA VAL A 300 -6.37 1.86 -12.58
C VAL A 300 -7.71 2.29 -13.17
N ALA A 301 -8.84 1.80 -12.65
CA ALA A 301 -10.16 2.29 -13.05
C ALA A 301 -10.31 3.79 -12.76
N ALA A 302 -9.83 4.24 -11.60
CA ALA A 302 -9.82 5.65 -11.24
C ALA A 302 -8.84 6.46 -12.11
N ALA A 303 -7.70 5.89 -12.52
CA ALA A 303 -6.77 6.55 -13.43
C ALA A 303 -7.38 6.75 -14.83
N VAL A 304 -8.10 5.76 -15.34
CA VAL A 304 -8.85 5.86 -16.61
C VAL A 304 -9.96 6.92 -16.50
N TRP A 305 -10.73 6.90 -15.41
CA TRP A 305 -11.73 7.94 -15.14
C TRP A 305 -11.09 9.34 -15.15
N LEU A 306 -9.97 9.51 -14.45
CA LEU A 306 -9.28 10.79 -14.37
C LEU A 306 -8.73 11.25 -15.74
N ALA A 307 -8.20 10.33 -16.55
CA ALA A 307 -7.76 10.60 -17.91
C ALA A 307 -8.90 11.14 -18.78
N GLN A 308 -10.09 10.55 -18.68
CA GLN A 308 -11.28 11.00 -19.38
C GLN A 308 -11.73 12.42 -18.95
N GLN A 309 -11.52 12.76 -17.67
CA GLN A 309 -11.84 14.11 -17.16
C GLN A 309 -10.82 15.17 -17.57
N MET A 310 -9.54 14.79 -17.66
CA MET A 310 -8.47 15.72 -18.00
C MET A 310 -8.32 15.92 -19.52
N GLY A 311 -8.73 14.94 -20.31
CA GLY A 311 -8.49 14.88 -21.74
C GLY A 311 -7.10 14.32 -22.10
N PRO A 312 -6.78 14.17 -23.39
CA PRO A 312 -5.54 13.55 -23.84
C PRO A 312 -4.31 14.41 -23.55
N GLY A 313 -3.13 13.78 -23.56
CA GLY A 313 -1.82 14.44 -23.44
C GLY A 313 -1.29 14.60 -22.02
N HIS A 314 -1.95 14.00 -21.03
CA HIS A 314 -1.51 14.04 -19.61
C HIS A 314 -0.80 12.76 -19.17
N THR A 315 0.12 12.92 -18.20
CA THR A 315 0.79 11.81 -17.52
C THR A 315 0.12 11.56 -16.16
N ILE A 316 -0.54 10.40 -16.03
CA ILE A 316 -1.28 10.01 -14.84
C ILE A 316 -0.60 8.79 -14.21
N VAL A 317 -0.18 8.92 -12.96
CA VAL A 317 0.47 7.84 -12.22
C VAL A 317 -0.49 7.25 -11.20
N THR A 318 -0.49 5.93 -11.11
CA THR A 318 -1.21 5.17 -10.08
C THR A 318 -0.35 4.03 -9.52
N LEU A 319 -0.90 3.21 -8.61
CA LEU A 319 -0.20 2.08 -8.02
C LEU A 319 -0.77 0.74 -8.46
N LEU A 320 0.13 -0.21 -8.72
CA LEU A 320 -0.14 -1.64 -8.80
C LEU A 320 0.30 -2.25 -7.46
N CYS A 321 -0.66 -2.39 -6.52
CA CYS A 321 -0.37 -2.47 -5.09
C CYS A 321 0.23 -3.80 -4.64
N ASP A 322 -0.31 -4.92 -5.15
CA ASP A 322 0.03 -6.27 -4.71
C ASP A 322 -0.26 -7.33 -5.78
N ARG A 323 0.23 -8.54 -5.53
CA ARG A 323 0.11 -9.67 -6.43
C ARG A 323 -1.30 -10.29 -6.40
N GLY A 324 -1.75 -10.79 -7.55
CA GLY A 324 -3.07 -11.41 -7.71
C GLY A 324 -3.22 -12.78 -7.05
N ASP A 325 -2.12 -13.51 -6.82
CA ASP A 325 -2.12 -14.86 -6.21
C ASP A 325 -2.71 -14.90 -4.80
N LEU A 326 -2.72 -13.80 -4.08
CA LEU A 326 -3.36 -13.68 -2.76
C LEU A 326 -4.91 -13.72 -2.83
N TYR A 327 -5.49 -13.71 -4.03
CA TYR A 327 -6.94 -13.54 -4.26
C TYR A 327 -7.58 -14.67 -5.08
N PHE A 328 -6.91 -15.82 -5.26
CA PHE A 328 -7.44 -16.95 -6.03
C PHE A 328 -8.79 -17.46 -5.55
N ALA A 329 -9.00 -17.54 -4.25
CA ALA A 329 -10.25 -18.04 -3.67
C ALA A 329 -11.45 -17.08 -3.85
N ARG A 330 -11.19 -15.84 -4.26
CA ARG A 330 -12.20 -14.76 -4.37
C ARG A 330 -12.19 -14.11 -5.74
N LEU A 331 -11.36 -13.09 -5.94
CA LEU A 331 -11.34 -12.24 -7.13
C LEU A 331 -11.08 -13.01 -8.43
N PHE A 332 -10.33 -14.11 -8.37
CA PHE A 332 -10.03 -14.99 -9.51
C PHE A 332 -10.80 -16.33 -9.47
N ASN A 333 -11.84 -16.42 -8.65
CA ASN A 333 -12.73 -17.56 -8.60
C ASN A 333 -14.07 -17.22 -9.28
N PRO A 334 -14.35 -17.81 -10.48
CA PRO A 334 -15.59 -17.51 -11.21
C PRO A 334 -16.86 -17.81 -10.42
N ALA A 335 -16.88 -18.89 -9.64
CA ALA A 335 -18.05 -19.25 -8.82
C ALA A 335 -18.31 -18.20 -7.72
N TRP A 336 -17.25 -17.72 -7.08
CA TRP A 336 -17.36 -16.66 -6.08
C TRP A 336 -17.82 -15.32 -6.70
N LEU A 337 -17.28 -14.95 -7.87
CA LEU A 337 -17.71 -13.73 -8.56
C LEU A 337 -19.19 -13.81 -8.94
N MET A 338 -19.64 -14.96 -9.47
CA MET A 338 -21.05 -15.19 -9.81
C MET A 338 -21.97 -15.09 -8.58
N GLU A 339 -21.55 -15.63 -7.43
CA GLU A 339 -22.27 -15.47 -6.15
C GLU A 339 -22.44 -14.01 -5.76
N LYS A 340 -21.45 -13.16 -6.07
CA LYS A 340 -21.47 -11.71 -5.82
C LYS A 340 -22.18 -10.91 -6.90
N GLY A 341 -22.70 -11.56 -7.96
CA GLY A 341 -23.30 -10.88 -9.10
C GLY A 341 -22.31 -10.11 -9.97
N LEU A 342 -21.03 -10.50 -9.94
CA LEU A 342 -19.93 -9.85 -10.65
C LEU A 342 -19.47 -10.74 -11.82
N VAL A 343 -19.11 -10.10 -12.92
CA VAL A 343 -18.61 -10.79 -14.10
C VAL A 343 -17.23 -10.27 -14.49
N PRO A 344 -16.28 -11.18 -14.82
CA PRO A 344 -15.04 -10.77 -15.46
C PRO A 344 -15.37 -10.14 -16.81
N GLY A 345 -14.94 -8.92 -17.05
CA GLY A 345 -15.11 -8.21 -18.32
C GLY A 345 -14.37 -8.89 -19.48
#